data_3dcc5b318c51084b2fca0b03adccad54
#
_entry.id   3dcc5b318c51084b2fca0b03adccad54
#
_cell.length_a   1.000
_cell.length_b   1.000
_cell.length_c   1.000
_cell.angle_alpha   90.00
_cell.angle_beta   90.00
_cell.angle_gamma   90.00
#
_symmetry.space_group_name_H-M   'P 1'
#
loop_
_entity.id
_entity.type
_entity.pdbx_description
1 polymer ?
#
loop_
_entity_poly.entity_id
_entity_poly.type
_entity_poly.pdbx_seq_one_letter_code
_entity_poly.pdbx_strand_id
1 'polypeptide(L)'
;MLKKVSPTQVAGKAVVPDHNPYQIETISDSMDKFQVTSTNVALHAGLLEATRFIEEIGLENIEKRNLDLANSLKQGLSGINGVQILSPMTRENSSGLVSFNIEGWVPEEAVAKFWENHQIVCRQVAFPKCIRASMHFFNTEEEVNILLNAVSELAR
;
A
#
# COMPACT_ATOMS: atom_id res chain seq x y z
N MET A 1 -9.52 -10.03 22.05
CA MET A 1 -8.23 -9.76 21.38
C MET A 1 -7.44 -8.68 22.10
N LEU A 2 -8.02 -7.54 22.44
CA LEU A 2 -7.35 -6.42 23.14
C LEU A 2 -6.67 -6.81 24.46
N LYS A 3 -7.28 -7.70 25.25
CA LYS A 3 -6.69 -8.18 26.55
C LYS A 3 -5.29 -8.80 26.40
N LYS A 4 -4.96 -9.32 25.21
CA LYS A 4 -3.69 -10.03 24.95
C LYS A 4 -2.60 -9.13 24.36
N VAL A 5 -2.94 -7.89 24.05
CA VAL A 5 -1.99 -6.94 23.45
C VAL A 5 -1.62 -5.90 24.47
N SER A 6 -0.34 -5.82 24.80
CA SER A 6 0.19 -4.81 25.73
C SER A 6 0.79 -3.63 24.98
N PRO A 7 0.58 -2.40 25.44
CA PRO A 7 1.24 -1.24 24.86
C PRO A 7 2.74 -1.24 25.24
N THR A 8 3.57 -0.75 24.32
CA THR A 8 5.00 -0.53 24.59
C THR A 8 5.28 0.79 25.31
N GLN A 9 4.34 1.72 25.21
CA GLN A 9 4.36 2.99 25.94
C GLN A 9 3.02 3.18 26.66
N VAL A 10 3.06 3.61 27.90
CA VAL A 10 1.88 3.80 28.73
C VAL A 10 1.77 5.26 29.13
N ALA A 11 0.62 5.86 28.92
CA ALA A 11 0.30 7.22 29.36
C ALA A 11 -0.62 7.20 30.59
N GLY A 12 -0.68 8.32 31.30
CA GLY A 12 -1.44 8.39 32.55
C GLY A 12 -2.92 8.01 32.46
N LYS A 13 -3.55 8.24 31.30
CA LYS A 13 -4.95 7.82 31.06
C LYS A 13 -5.14 6.33 30.76
N ALA A 14 -4.06 5.65 30.42
CA ALA A 14 -4.06 4.22 30.11
C ALA A 14 -3.77 3.35 31.32
N VAL A 15 -3.50 3.94 32.47
CA VAL A 15 -3.18 3.26 33.72
C VAL A 15 -4.42 3.21 34.60
N VAL A 16 -4.60 2.09 35.32
CA VAL A 16 -5.68 1.95 36.31
C VAL A 16 -5.47 3.00 37.41
N PRO A 17 -6.52 3.75 37.82
CA PRO A 17 -6.44 4.67 38.93
C PRO A 17 -5.87 3.96 40.20
N ASP A 18 -5.08 4.67 40.99
CA ASP A 18 -4.50 4.18 42.23
C ASP A 18 -3.55 2.96 42.08
N HIS A 19 -2.98 2.80 40.86
CA HIS A 19 -2.01 1.73 40.63
C HIS A 19 -0.76 1.85 41.53
N ASN A 20 -0.18 0.71 41.85
CA ASN A 20 1.12 0.66 42.53
C ASN A 20 2.20 1.25 41.60
N PRO A 21 2.99 2.26 42.02
CA PRO A 21 4.02 2.88 41.17
C PRO A 21 5.13 1.91 40.74
N TYR A 22 5.25 0.76 41.39
CA TYR A 22 6.20 -0.30 41.06
C TYR A 22 5.60 -1.40 40.17
N GLN A 23 4.28 -1.37 39.93
CA GLN A 23 3.56 -2.32 39.07
C GLN A 23 2.56 -1.57 38.22
N ILE A 24 2.90 -1.37 36.97
CA ILE A 24 2.01 -0.68 36.05
C ILE A 24 0.92 -1.62 35.58
N GLU A 25 -0.33 -1.32 35.97
CA GLU A 25 -1.51 -2.01 35.47
C GLU A 25 -2.23 -1.14 34.45
N THR A 26 -2.45 -1.68 33.25
CA THR A 26 -3.10 -0.96 32.16
C THR A 26 -4.56 -1.35 32.01
N ILE A 27 -5.38 -0.45 31.49
CA ILE A 27 -6.77 -0.72 31.11
C ILE A 27 -6.78 -1.76 29.98
N SER A 28 -7.05 -3.02 30.32
CA SER A 28 -6.85 -4.14 29.40
C SER A 28 -7.92 -4.26 28.31
N ASP A 29 -9.10 -3.69 28.51
CA ASP A 29 -10.30 -3.85 27.67
C ASP A 29 -10.59 -2.65 26.78
N SER A 30 -9.86 -1.54 26.93
CA SER A 30 -10.04 -0.31 26.17
C SER A 30 -8.84 -0.03 25.26
N MET A 31 -9.11 0.64 24.12
CA MET A 31 -8.07 1.20 23.26
C MET A 31 -7.30 2.33 23.94
N ASP A 32 -7.83 2.91 25.01
CA ASP A 32 -7.19 4.01 25.76
C ASP A 32 -5.79 3.64 26.28
N LYS A 33 -5.53 2.36 26.51
CA LYS A 33 -4.21 1.87 26.88
C LYS A 33 -3.09 2.15 25.84
N PHE A 34 -3.47 2.42 24.58
CA PHE A 34 -2.56 2.79 23.50
C PHE A 34 -2.49 4.30 23.28
N GLN A 35 -3.31 5.06 23.99
CA GLN A 35 -3.39 6.51 23.84
C GLN A 35 -2.25 7.18 24.58
N VAL A 36 -1.37 7.87 23.86
CA VAL A 36 -0.30 8.70 24.44
C VAL A 36 -0.84 10.06 24.87
N THR A 37 -0.25 10.63 25.94
CA THR A 37 -0.77 11.86 26.56
C THR A 37 -0.54 13.10 25.70
N SER A 38 0.61 13.15 25.02
CA SER A 38 0.98 14.29 24.17
C SER A 38 1.04 13.86 22.72
N THR A 39 0.23 14.49 21.88
CA THR A 39 0.18 14.23 20.45
C THR A 39 0.54 15.51 19.69
N ASN A 40 1.02 15.37 18.48
CA ASN A 40 1.33 16.50 17.64
C ASN A 40 0.04 17.04 17.00
N VAL A 41 -0.47 18.16 17.53
CA VAL A 41 -1.71 18.79 17.07
C VAL A 41 -1.64 19.20 15.59
N ALA A 42 -0.48 19.65 15.11
CA ALA A 42 -0.29 20.02 13.71
C ALA A 42 -0.44 18.80 12.78
N LEU A 43 0.08 17.62 13.17
CA LEU A 43 -0.13 16.40 12.40
C LEU A 43 -1.59 15.94 12.40
N HIS A 44 -2.31 16.13 13.50
CA HIS A 44 -3.75 15.83 13.55
C HIS A 44 -4.56 16.78 12.63
N ALA A 45 -4.22 18.07 12.61
CA ALA A 45 -4.85 19.01 11.70
C ALA A 45 -4.56 18.63 10.23
N GLY A 46 -3.33 18.27 9.91
CA GLY A 46 -2.97 17.78 8.57
C GLY A 46 -3.71 16.50 8.17
N LEU A 47 -3.86 15.55 9.10
CA LEU A 47 -4.63 14.34 8.85
C LEU A 47 -6.11 14.65 8.60
N LEU A 48 -6.68 15.58 9.36
CA LEU A 48 -8.09 16.01 9.16
C LEU A 48 -8.29 16.58 7.75
N GLU A 49 -7.41 17.48 7.31
CA GLU A 49 -7.50 18.05 5.96
C GLU A 49 -7.27 17.01 4.85
N ALA A 50 -6.34 16.08 5.05
CA ALA A 50 -6.14 14.97 4.13
C ALA A 50 -7.40 14.07 4.03
N THR A 51 -8.07 13.83 5.16
CA THR A 51 -9.34 13.06 5.18
C THR A 51 -10.43 13.80 4.41
N ARG A 52 -10.60 15.10 4.64
CA ARG A 52 -11.57 15.93 3.90
C ARG A 52 -11.31 15.92 2.40
N PHE A 53 -10.07 16.06 1.99
CA PHE A 53 -9.68 16.00 0.58
C PHE A 53 -10.07 14.67 -0.07
N ILE A 54 -9.86 13.54 0.61
CA ILE A 54 -10.27 12.22 0.13
C ILE A 54 -11.81 12.09 0.08
N GLU A 55 -12.52 12.62 1.08
CA GLU A 55 -13.99 12.64 1.11
C GLU A 55 -14.58 13.47 -0.02
N GLU A 56 -13.98 14.61 -0.37
CA GLU A 56 -14.39 15.46 -1.49
C GLU A 56 -14.28 14.75 -2.85
N ILE A 57 -13.21 13.96 -3.06
CA ILE A 57 -13.07 13.13 -4.26
C ILE A 57 -14.10 12.00 -4.27
N GLY A 58 -14.37 11.42 -3.10
CA GLY A 58 -15.23 10.27 -2.88
C GLY A 58 -14.50 8.94 -2.99
N LEU A 59 -14.65 8.10 -1.97
CA LEU A 59 -13.97 6.80 -1.90
C LEU A 59 -14.34 5.87 -3.07
N GLU A 60 -15.60 5.89 -3.49
CA GLU A 60 -16.08 5.09 -4.62
C GLU A 60 -15.43 5.51 -5.96
N ASN A 61 -15.22 6.82 -6.16
CA ASN A 61 -14.54 7.34 -7.33
C ASN A 61 -13.06 6.92 -7.35
N ILE A 62 -12.41 6.98 -6.19
CA ILE A 62 -11.02 6.55 -6.00
C ILE A 62 -10.88 5.06 -6.26
N GLU A 63 -11.76 4.24 -5.67
CA GLU A 63 -11.76 2.78 -5.90
C GLU A 63 -11.95 2.45 -7.37
N LYS A 64 -12.98 3.05 -7.99
CA LYS A 64 -13.25 2.86 -9.42
C LYS A 64 -12.04 3.18 -10.27
N ARG A 65 -11.42 4.34 -10.05
CA ARG A 65 -10.23 4.79 -10.78
C ARG A 65 -9.05 3.84 -10.62
N ASN A 66 -8.77 3.42 -9.38
CA ASN A 66 -7.69 2.49 -9.06
C ASN A 66 -7.88 1.14 -9.78
N LEU A 67 -9.09 0.63 -9.76
CA LEU A 67 -9.43 -0.64 -10.42
C LEU A 67 -9.39 -0.53 -11.95
N ASP A 68 -9.81 0.59 -12.52
CA ASP A 68 -9.75 0.82 -13.97
C ASP A 68 -8.30 0.86 -14.47
N LEU A 69 -7.41 1.59 -13.79
CA LEU A 69 -5.98 1.64 -14.10
C LEU A 69 -5.29 0.27 -13.92
N ALA A 70 -5.57 -0.42 -12.81
CA ALA A 70 -5.02 -1.75 -12.57
C ALA A 70 -5.49 -2.77 -13.62
N ASN A 71 -6.74 -2.68 -14.06
CA ASN A 71 -7.27 -3.53 -15.11
C ASN A 71 -6.62 -3.23 -16.47
N SER A 72 -6.44 -1.96 -16.81
CA SER A 72 -5.73 -1.53 -18.03
C SER A 72 -4.30 -2.09 -18.03
N LEU A 73 -3.58 -1.96 -16.92
CA LEU A 73 -2.23 -2.53 -16.78
C LEU A 73 -2.24 -4.06 -16.96
N LYS A 74 -3.14 -4.78 -16.29
CA LYS A 74 -3.23 -6.24 -16.41
C LYS A 74 -3.55 -6.69 -17.84
N GLN A 75 -4.46 -6.00 -18.52
CA GLN A 75 -4.78 -6.29 -19.93
C GLN A 75 -3.56 -6.08 -20.83
N GLY A 76 -2.85 -4.96 -20.67
CA GLY A 76 -1.63 -4.70 -21.41
C GLY A 76 -0.56 -5.75 -21.16
N LEU A 77 -0.30 -6.10 -19.89
CA LEU A 77 0.68 -7.13 -19.50
C LEU A 77 0.34 -8.50 -20.08
N SER A 78 -0.95 -8.87 -20.16
CA SER A 78 -1.38 -10.15 -20.71
C SER A 78 -1.06 -10.32 -22.21
N GLY A 79 -0.86 -9.21 -22.91
CA GLY A 79 -0.47 -9.19 -24.34
C GLY A 79 1.05 -9.28 -24.56
N ILE A 80 1.86 -9.26 -23.51
CA ILE A 80 3.33 -9.31 -23.62
C ILE A 80 3.81 -10.74 -23.40
N ASN A 81 4.45 -11.33 -24.40
CA ASN A 81 5.03 -12.66 -24.27
C ASN A 81 6.10 -12.69 -23.16
N GLY A 82 6.17 -13.77 -22.40
CA GLY A 82 7.12 -13.90 -21.29
C GLY A 82 6.71 -13.18 -20.00
N VAL A 83 5.51 -12.59 -19.94
CA VAL A 83 4.98 -11.97 -18.71
C VAL A 83 3.96 -12.89 -18.04
N GLN A 84 4.16 -13.15 -16.76
CA GLN A 84 3.21 -13.90 -15.92
C GLN A 84 2.55 -12.95 -14.92
N ILE A 85 1.22 -12.78 -15.02
CA ILE A 85 0.45 -11.99 -14.05
C ILE A 85 0.08 -12.88 -12.87
N LEU A 86 0.37 -12.43 -11.65
CA LEU A 86 0.07 -13.12 -10.39
C LEU A 86 -1.18 -12.57 -9.70
N SER A 87 -1.54 -11.32 -10.01
CA SER A 87 -2.75 -10.70 -9.49
C SER A 87 -4.00 -11.29 -10.14
N PRO A 88 -5.13 -11.39 -9.39
CA PRO A 88 -6.40 -11.82 -9.97
C PRO A 88 -6.82 -10.94 -11.16
N MET A 89 -7.36 -11.55 -12.21
CA MET A 89 -7.86 -10.83 -13.38
C MET A 89 -9.27 -10.28 -13.17
N THR A 90 -10.06 -10.86 -12.28
CA THR A 90 -11.43 -10.43 -11.99
C THR A 90 -11.43 -9.16 -11.14
N ARG A 91 -12.36 -8.24 -11.45
CA ARG A 91 -12.47 -6.94 -10.75
C ARG A 91 -12.76 -7.10 -9.25
N GLU A 92 -13.63 -8.05 -8.91
CA GLU A 92 -14.08 -8.30 -7.52
C GLU A 92 -12.95 -8.71 -6.57
N ASN A 93 -11.92 -9.37 -7.10
CA ASN A 93 -10.76 -9.83 -6.33
C ASN A 93 -9.51 -8.96 -6.58
N SER A 94 -9.69 -7.77 -7.14
CA SER A 94 -8.60 -6.87 -7.51
C SER A 94 -8.52 -5.67 -6.58
N SER A 95 -7.36 -5.06 -6.57
CA SER A 95 -7.08 -3.75 -5.98
C SER A 95 -6.23 -2.93 -6.95
N GLY A 96 -5.75 -1.76 -6.52
CA GLY A 96 -4.77 -1.00 -7.28
C GLY A 96 -3.37 -1.65 -7.38
N LEU A 97 -3.17 -2.83 -6.77
CA LEU A 97 -1.89 -3.54 -6.79
C LEU A 97 -1.88 -4.59 -7.91
N VAL A 98 -0.87 -4.53 -8.77
CA VAL A 98 -0.66 -5.50 -9.85
C VAL A 98 0.69 -6.15 -9.69
N SER A 99 0.69 -7.47 -9.47
CA SER A 99 1.89 -8.29 -9.30
C SER A 99 2.12 -9.16 -10.54
N PHE A 100 3.34 -9.19 -11.02
CA PHE A 100 3.72 -9.94 -12.23
C PHE A 100 5.20 -10.31 -12.21
N ASN A 101 5.59 -11.23 -13.09
CA ASN A 101 6.97 -11.60 -13.36
C ASN A 101 7.26 -11.48 -14.86
N ILE A 102 8.53 -11.29 -15.19
CA ILE A 102 9.05 -11.29 -16.56
C ILE A 102 10.01 -12.46 -16.68
N GLU A 103 9.81 -13.31 -17.67
CA GLU A 103 10.65 -14.49 -17.91
C GLU A 103 12.11 -14.08 -18.13
N GLY A 104 13.04 -14.81 -17.50
CA GLY A 104 14.48 -14.51 -17.56
C GLY A 104 14.94 -13.39 -16.64
N TRP A 105 14.03 -12.69 -15.93
CA TRP A 105 14.41 -11.59 -15.05
C TRP A 105 14.16 -11.90 -13.57
N VAL A 106 15.13 -11.54 -12.76
CA VAL A 106 14.95 -11.47 -11.31
C VAL A 106 14.25 -10.17 -10.98
N PRO A 107 13.18 -10.16 -10.14
CA PRO A 107 12.39 -8.96 -9.84
C PRO A 107 13.22 -7.74 -9.40
N GLU A 108 14.27 -7.96 -8.62
CA GLU A 108 15.17 -6.91 -8.15
C GLU A 108 15.90 -6.21 -9.32
N GLU A 109 16.37 -6.99 -10.29
CA GLU A 109 17.09 -6.47 -11.47
C GLU A 109 16.12 -5.76 -12.42
N ALA A 110 14.93 -6.32 -12.65
CA ALA A 110 13.91 -5.69 -13.49
C ALA A 110 13.47 -4.33 -12.91
N VAL A 111 13.22 -4.25 -11.59
CA VAL A 111 12.86 -2.99 -10.92
C VAL A 111 13.99 -1.96 -11.02
N ALA A 112 15.24 -2.38 -10.89
CA ALA A 112 16.40 -1.50 -11.08
C ALA A 112 16.44 -0.94 -12.52
N LYS A 113 16.18 -1.79 -13.54
CA LYS A 113 16.13 -1.36 -14.94
C LYS A 113 14.97 -0.40 -15.23
N PHE A 114 13.81 -0.60 -14.65
CA PHE A 114 12.70 0.33 -14.75
C PHE A 114 13.07 1.71 -14.23
N TRP A 115 13.78 1.77 -13.11
CA TRP A 115 14.26 3.04 -12.58
C TRP A 115 15.36 3.67 -13.44
N GLU A 116 16.38 2.92 -13.80
CA GLU A 116 17.52 3.41 -14.58
C GLU A 116 17.13 3.97 -15.95
N ASN A 117 16.24 3.26 -16.66
CA ASN A 117 15.91 3.58 -18.05
C ASN A 117 14.70 4.51 -18.19
N HIS A 118 13.74 4.41 -17.27
CA HIS A 118 12.43 5.07 -17.41
C HIS A 118 12.00 5.87 -16.18
N GLN A 119 12.80 5.86 -15.10
CA GLN A 119 12.48 6.49 -13.82
C GLN A 119 11.16 5.99 -13.21
N ILE A 120 10.79 4.74 -13.49
CA ILE A 120 9.61 4.09 -12.95
C ILE A 120 9.94 3.41 -11.63
N VAL A 121 9.15 3.72 -10.59
CA VAL A 121 9.25 3.10 -9.27
C VAL A 121 8.26 1.95 -9.17
N CYS A 122 8.75 0.72 -9.25
CA CYS A 122 8.05 -0.49 -8.86
C CYS A 122 8.70 -1.09 -7.62
N ARG A 123 8.04 -2.05 -7.00
CA ARG A 123 8.59 -2.75 -5.83
C ARG A 123 8.81 -4.24 -6.13
N GLN A 124 9.97 -4.74 -5.77
CA GLN A 124 10.16 -6.19 -5.64
C GLN A 124 9.51 -6.69 -4.35
N VAL A 125 8.86 -7.84 -4.43
CA VAL A 125 8.22 -8.53 -3.31
C VAL A 125 8.97 -9.83 -3.05
N ALA A 126 9.26 -10.11 -1.78
CA ALA A 126 10.03 -11.29 -1.40
C ALA A 126 9.21 -12.58 -1.45
N PHE A 127 7.90 -12.50 -1.13
CA PHE A 127 7.01 -13.66 -1.13
C PHE A 127 5.56 -13.29 -1.47
N PRO A 128 4.97 -13.85 -2.54
CA PRO A 128 5.67 -14.55 -3.61
C PRO A 128 6.68 -13.64 -4.30
N LYS A 129 7.80 -14.18 -4.76
CA LYS A 129 8.84 -13.37 -5.42
C LYS A 129 8.30 -12.80 -6.74
N CYS A 130 8.14 -11.49 -6.80
CA CYS A 130 7.54 -10.82 -7.97
C CYS A 130 7.83 -9.32 -8.01
N ILE A 131 7.52 -8.71 -9.14
CA ILE A 131 7.42 -7.26 -9.33
C ILE A 131 6.01 -6.83 -8.96
N ARG A 132 5.86 -5.70 -8.25
CA ARG A 132 4.56 -5.11 -7.93
C ARG A 132 4.51 -3.66 -8.38
N ALA A 133 3.58 -3.35 -9.25
CA ALA A 133 3.14 -2.00 -9.54
C ALA A 133 1.97 -1.62 -8.62
N SER A 134 1.92 -0.35 -8.21
CA SER A 134 0.86 0.18 -7.35
C SER A 134 0.18 1.33 -8.06
N MET A 135 -1.03 1.09 -8.57
CA MET A 135 -1.86 2.09 -9.22
C MET A 135 -2.69 2.84 -8.19
N HIS A 136 -2.76 4.15 -8.32
CA HIS A 136 -3.61 4.98 -7.49
C HIS A 136 -4.32 6.06 -8.32
N PHE A 137 -5.34 6.70 -7.75
CA PHE A 137 -6.21 7.64 -8.48
C PHE A 137 -5.47 8.80 -9.16
N PHE A 138 -4.29 9.15 -8.69
CA PHE A 138 -3.44 10.20 -9.25
C PHE A 138 -2.57 9.73 -10.42
N ASN A 139 -2.49 8.42 -10.70
CA ASN A 139 -1.78 7.94 -11.87
C ASN A 139 -2.60 8.16 -13.16
N THR A 140 -1.88 8.23 -14.27
CA THR A 140 -2.47 8.43 -15.60
C THR A 140 -2.39 7.18 -16.46
N GLU A 141 -3.19 7.12 -17.50
CA GLU A 141 -3.13 6.07 -18.53
C GLU A 141 -1.80 6.10 -19.30
N GLU A 142 -1.20 7.29 -19.42
CA GLU A 142 0.10 7.45 -20.06
C GLU A 142 1.21 6.78 -19.22
N GLU A 143 1.18 6.93 -17.90
CA GLU A 143 2.12 6.24 -17.00
C GLU A 143 1.96 4.72 -17.07
N VAL A 144 0.73 4.21 -17.20
CA VAL A 144 0.48 2.78 -17.44
C VAL A 144 1.13 2.34 -18.75
N ASN A 145 0.99 3.12 -19.84
CA ASN A 145 1.60 2.80 -21.12
C ASN A 145 3.13 2.84 -21.08
N ILE A 146 3.72 3.78 -20.35
CA ILE A 146 5.18 3.86 -20.13
C ILE A 146 5.67 2.58 -19.43
N LEU A 147 4.97 2.13 -18.39
CA LEU A 147 5.32 0.87 -17.72
C LEU A 147 5.18 -0.34 -18.65
N LEU A 148 4.10 -0.43 -19.45
CA LEU A 148 3.91 -1.51 -20.41
C LEU A 148 5.04 -1.57 -21.46
N ASN A 149 5.47 -0.41 -21.96
CA ASN A 149 6.61 -0.32 -22.88
C ASN A 149 7.91 -0.80 -22.21
N ALA A 150 8.18 -0.35 -21.00
CA ALA A 150 9.36 -0.77 -20.23
C ALA A 150 9.37 -2.28 -19.97
N VAL A 151 8.22 -2.88 -19.64
CA VAL A 151 8.07 -4.34 -19.51
C VAL A 151 8.31 -5.05 -20.84
N SER A 152 7.76 -4.53 -21.93
CA SER A 152 7.95 -5.11 -23.29
C SER A 152 9.40 -5.06 -23.75
N GLU A 153 10.17 -4.06 -23.35
CA GLU A 153 11.61 -3.97 -23.64
C GLU A 153 12.41 -5.06 -22.93
N LEU A 154 12.08 -5.38 -21.68
CA LEU A 154 12.75 -6.42 -20.91
C LEU A 154 12.31 -7.84 -21.32
N ALA A 155 11.12 -8.01 -21.84
CA ALA A 155 10.56 -9.31 -22.24
C ALA A 155 11.01 -9.78 -23.63
N ARG A 156 11.85 -9.02 -24.33
CA ARG A 156 12.45 -9.36 -25.63
C ARG A 156 13.71 -10.17 -25.45
#